data_ee002ed5181ca63911cdb443baa10e5f
#
_entry.id   ee002ed5181ca63911cdb443baa10e5f
#
_cell.length_a   1.000
_cell.length_b   1.000
_cell.length_c   1.000
_cell.angle_alpha   90.00
_cell.angle_beta   90.00
_cell.angle_gamma   90.00
#
_symmetry.space_group_name_H-M   'P 1'
#
loop_
_entity.id
_entity.type
_entity.pdbx_description
1 polymer ?
#
loop_
_entity_poly.entity_id
_entity_poly.type
_entity_poly.pdbx_seq_one_letter_code
_entity_poly.pdbx_strand_id
1 'polypeptide(L)'
;MIADHNSYKGCLAWDKFRRHNKEFVKDFTVLRGVEYDTKDAGHVLVIMPDHLYLPILNIRGMKLRRLLKIVHRFGGILGPAHPFGVKSSSAMHFRNMDHDLIERFDFVEAFNTCESEESNRLAGELAARYNLPVFGGSDAHEEQYVGMSATIIDAEIKSNNDLIRAVKAKKGITATGTVRESTLKSKSKDHWIGITAFKVYNRGLAKLFALKRKYHHLQMPFRV
;
A
#
# COMPACT_ATOMS: atom_id res chain seq x y z
N MET A 1 0.88 2.70 9.43
CA MET A 1 0.35 3.47 8.28
C MET A 1 -0.94 2.85 7.79
N ILE A 2 -1.93 3.67 7.39
CA ILE A 2 -3.12 3.23 6.67
C ILE A 2 -2.88 3.48 5.18
N ALA A 3 -3.09 2.45 4.35
CA ALA A 3 -2.88 2.52 2.90
C ALA A 3 -3.96 1.72 2.16
N ASP A 4 -5.18 2.26 2.08
CA ASP A 4 -6.29 1.61 1.39
C ASP A 4 -6.09 1.61 -0.13
N HIS A 5 -6.67 0.63 -0.80
CA HIS A 5 -6.66 0.56 -2.27
C HIS A 5 -7.34 1.78 -2.90
N ASN A 6 -6.57 2.57 -3.66
CA ASN A 6 -7.03 3.75 -4.41
C ASN A 6 -7.94 4.67 -3.57
N SER A 7 -7.61 4.90 -2.30
CA SER A 7 -8.50 5.64 -1.41
C SER A 7 -7.78 6.18 -0.17
N TYR A 8 -8.23 7.33 0.30
CA TYR A 8 -7.88 7.88 1.61
C TYR A 8 -8.99 7.69 2.66
N LYS A 9 -10.02 6.86 2.40
CA LYS A 9 -11.18 6.76 3.29
C LYS A 9 -10.82 6.29 4.69
N GLY A 10 -9.93 5.31 4.84
CA GLY A 10 -9.43 4.86 6.14
C GLY A 10 -8.68 5.97 6.88
N CYS A 11 -7.84 6.73 6.16
CA CYS A 11 -7.16 7.89 6.75
C CYS A 11 -8.15 8.97 7.24
N LEU A 12 -9.18 9.26 6.45
CA LEU A 12 -10.23 10.22 6.82
C LEU A 12 -11.09 9.71 7.99
N ALA A 13 -11.37 8.40 8.04
CA ALA A 13 -12.06 7.77 9.16
C ALA A 13 -11.22 7.87 10.45
N TRP A 14 -9.91 7.61 10.36
CA TRP A 14 -8.98 7.82 11.47
C TRP A 14 -8.98 9.28 11.95
N ASP A 15 -8.90 10.25 11.05
CA ASP A 15 -8.92 11.67 11.41
C ASP A 15 -10.21 12.08 12.15
N LYS A 16 -11.35 11.50 11.75
CA LYS A 16 -12.62 11.67 12.44
C LYS A 16 -12.58 11.03 13.82
N PHE A 17 -12.14 9.79 13.93
CA PHE A 17 -12.02 9.06 15.19
C PHE A 17 -11.12 9.82 16.19
N ARG A 18 -9.92 10.23 15.76
CA ARG A 18 -8.95 10.95 16.59
C ARG A 18 -9.50 12.25 17.16
N ARG A 19 -10.31 12.98 16.40
CA ARG A 19 -10.91 14.24 16.88
C ARG A 19 -11.83 14.03 18.08
N HIS A 20 -12.53 12.90 18.14
CA HIS A 20 -13.46 12.57 19.22
C HIS A 20 -12.81 11.79 20.37
N ASN A 21 -11.63 11.21 20.17
CA ASN A 21 -10.95 10.33 21.11
C ASN A 21 -9.51 10.79 21.40
N LYS A 22 -9.29 12.09 21.56
CA LYS A 22 -7.94 12.70 21.66
C LYS A 22 -7.08 12.08 22.75
N GLU A 23 -7.61 11.91 23.95
CA GLU A 23 -6.88 11.36 25.10
C GLU A 23 -6.49 9.90 24.89
N PHE A 24 -7.37 9.11 24.29
CA PHE A 24 -7.12 7.71 24.01
C PHE A 24 -5.99 7.47 22.99
N VAL A 25 -5.84 8.40 22.04
CA VAL A 25 -4.89 8.25 20.92
C VAL A 25 -3.77 9.30 20.95
N LYS A 26 -3.56 10.02 22.05
CA LYS A 26 -2.61 11.14 22.13
C LYS A 26 -1.19 10.76 21.74
N ASP A 27 -0.75 9.56 22.11
CA ASP A 27 0.61 9.06 21.88
C ASP A 27 0.71 8.17 20.63
N PHE A 28 -0.35 8.14 19.79
CA PHE A 28 -0.42 7.28 18.63
C PHE A 28 -0.48 8.08 17.32
N THR A 29 0.54 7.92 16.48
CA THR A 29 0.60 8.53 15.16
C THR A 29 0.22 7.53 14.07
N VAL A 30 -0.76 7.89 13.24
CA VAL A 30 -1.12 7.13 12.03
C VAL A 30 -0.63 7.87 10.81
N LEU A 31 0.32 7.28 10.11
CA LEU A 31 0.79 7.75 8.82
C LEU A 31 -0.23 7.40 7.72
N ARG A 32 -0.28 8.22 6.67
CA ARG A 32 -1.26 8.15 5.61
C ARG A 32 -0.60 7.72 4.31
N GLY A 33 -1.18 6.73 3.66
CA GLY A 33 -0.76 6.26 2.34
C GLY A 33 -1.94 5.87 1.48
N VAL A 34 -1.63 5.42 0.29
CA VAL A 34 -2.57 4.78 -0.65
C VAL A 34 -1.85 3.62 -1.30
N GLU A 35 -2.46 2.44 -1.33
CA GLU A 35 -2.04 1.37 -2.20
C GLU A 35 -2.70 1.57 -3.56
N TYR A 36 -1.93 2.06 -4.53
CA TYR A 36 -2.45 2.47 -5.82
C TYR A 36 -2.36 1.35 -6.86
N ASP A 37 -3.49 1.00 -7.50
CA ASP A 37 -3.55 0.03 -8.59
C ASP A 37 -3.12 0.69 -9.90
N THR A 38 -1.90 0.44 -10.33
CA THR A 38 -1.41 0.91 -11.63
C THR A 38 -1.94 0.05 -12.77
N LYS A 39 -1.84 0.55 -13.99
CA LYS A 39 -2.22 -0.20 -15.19
C LYS A 39 -1.16 -1.23 -15.60
N ASP A 40 0.11 -0.97 -15.30
CA ASP A 40 1.29 -1.61 -15.91
C ASP A 40 2.38 -2.05 -14.91
N ALA A 41 2.17 -1.84 -13.61
CA ALA A 41 3.14 -2.21 -12.59
C ALA A 41 2.49 -2.72 -11.28
N GLY A 42 1.25 -3.24 -11.33
CA GLY A 42 0.56 -3.76 -10.15
C GLY A 42 0.32 -2.68 -9.09
N HIS A 43 0.42 -3.08 -7.83
CA HIS A 43 0.20 -2.22 -6.69
C HIS A 43 1.46 -1.43 -6.33
N VAL A 44 1.25 -0.16 -6.01
CA VAL A 44 2.32 0.76 -5.62
C VAL A 44 1.87 1.52 -4.38
N LEU A 45 2.64 1.44 -3.32
CA LEU A 45 2.42 2.25 -2.12
C LEU A 45 2.83 3.69 -2.41
N VAL A 46 1.94 4.63 -2.13
CA VAL A 46 2.15 6.06 -2.33
C VAL A 46 1.99 6.78 -1.00
N ILE A 47 2.97 7.60 -0.65
CA ILE A 47 2.98 8.41 0.57
C ILE A 47 3.18 9.87 0.17
N MET A 48 2.16 10.69 0.43
CA MET A 48 2.19 12.12 0.16
C MET A 48 2.54 12.93 1.42
N PRO A 49 3.06 14.17 1.29
CA PRO A 49 3.23 15.07 2.42
C PRO A 49 1.93 15.25 3.24
N ASP A 50 2.05 15.54 4.53
CA ASP A 50 0.94 15.56 5.51
C ASP A 50 -0.27 16.40 5.09
N HIS A 51 -0.04 17.52 4.44
CA HIS A 51 -1.08 18.48 4.05
C HIS A 51 -1.69 18.18 2.67
N LEU A 52 -1.24 17.10 2.00
CA LEU A 52 -1.57 16.90 0.60
C LEU A 52 -2.35 15.61 0.37
N TYR A 53 -3.60 15.75 -0.07
CA TYR A 53 -4.43 14.70 -0.62
C TYR A 53 -4.55 14.90 -2.13
N LEU A 54 -4.11 13.93 -2.91
CA LEU A 54 -4.25 13.97 -4.36
C LEU A 54 -5.51 13.21 -4.80
N PRO A 55 -6.60 13.87 -5.21
CA PRO A 55 -7.84 13.19 -5.61
C PRO A 55 -7.66 12.22 -6.78
N ILE A 56 -6.64 12.45 -7.61
CA ILE A 56 -6.32 11.56 -8.74
C ILE A 56 -5.93 10.15 -8.28
N LEU A 57 -5.42 9.98 -7.04
CA LEU A 57 -5.10 8.68 -6.46
C LEU A 57 -6.35 7.86 -6.10
N ASN A 58 -7.54 8.46 -6.11
CA ASN A 58 -8.81 7.73 -5.99
C ASN A 58 -9.27 7.11 -7.31
N ILE A 59 -8.55 7.35 -8.40
CA ILE A 59 -8.87 6.85 -9.75
C ILE A 59 -7.77 5.88 -10.17
N ARG A 60 -8.05 4.58 -10.09
CA ARG A 60 -7.11 3.50 -10.45
C ARG A 60 -6.71 3.50 -11.93
N GLY A 61 -5.59 2.87 -12.25
CA GLY A 61 -5.21 2.53 -13.62
C GLY A 61 -4.34 3.56 -14.33
N MET A 62 -3.69 4.46 -13.59
CA MET A 62 -2.64 5.30 -14.14
C MET A 62 -1.40 4.45 -14.43
N LYS A 63 -0.65 4.78 -15.50
CA LYS A 63 0.65 4.15 -15.77
C LYS A 63 1.68 4.58 -14.73
N LEU A 64 2.57 3.66 -14.35
CA LEU A 64 3.64 3.90 -13.37
C LEU A 64 4.47 5.16 -13.68
N ARG A 65 4.91 5.34 -14.92
CA ARG A 65 5.68 6.53 -15.34
C ARG A 65 4.97 7.87 -15.02
N ARG A 66 3.63 7.91 -15.18
CA ARG A 66 2.85 9.10 -14.86
C ARG A 66 2.67 9.26 -13.35
N LEU A 67 2.44 8.16 -12.64
CA LEU A 67 2.32 8.14 -11.18
C LEU A 67 3.60 8.68 -10.53
N LEU A 68 4.78 8.15 -10.91
CA LEU A 68 6.09 8.64 -10.48
C LEU A 68 6.24 10.15 -10.67
N LYS A 69 5.92 10.64 -11.88
CA LYS A 69 5.96 12.08 -12.18
C LYS A 69 5.12 12.92 -11.25
N ILE A 70 3.88 12.48 -11.00
CA ILE A 70 2.92 13.23 -10.16
C ILE A 70 3.39 13.21 -8.71
N VAL A 71 3.66 12.02 -8.16
CA VAL A 71 4.05 11.87 -6.75
C VAL A 71 5.31 12.66 -6.43
N HIS A 72 6.36 12.52 -7.23
CA HIS A 72 7.62 13.24 -7.02
C HIS A 72 7.46 14.76 -7.19
N ARG A 73 6.67 15.21 -8.18
CA ARG A 73 6.39 16.66 -8.37
C ARG A 73 5.78 17.29 -7.12
N PHE A 74 4.97 16.56 -6.39
CA PHE A 74 4.32 17.03 -5.18
C PHE A 74 5.07 16.64 -3.88
N GLY A 75 6.31 16.20 -3.99
CA GLY A 75 7.18 15.91 -2.86
C GLY A 75 6.92 14.59 -2.14
N GLY A 76 6.02 13.75 -2.66
CA GLY A 76 5.74 12.43 -2.14
C GLY A 76 6.82 11.41 -2.48
N ILE A 77 6.65 10.21 -1.96
CA ILE A 77 7.47 9.02 -2.24
C ILE A 77 6.57 7.85 -2.63
N LEU A 78 7.12 6.90 -3.38
CA LEU A 78 6.40 5.68 -3.74
C LEU A 78 7.35 4.49 -3.93
N GLY A 79 6.80 3.30 -3.73
CA GLY A 79 7.51 2.03 -3.92
C GLY A 79 6.55 0.89 -4.25
N PRO A 80 7.03 -0.19 -4.87
CA PRO A 80 6.19 -1.33 -5.22
C PRO A 80 5.74 -2.06 -3.94
N ALA A 81 4.45 -2.35 -3.84
CA ALA A 81 3.91 -3.25 -2.85
C ALA A 81 4.18 -4.70 -3.28
N HIS A 82 4.59 -5.56 -2.34
CA HIS A 82 4.80 -7.00 -2.57
C HIS A 82 5.24 -7.36 -4.01
N PRO A 83 6.40 -6.86 -4.51
CA PRO A 83 6.74 -6.85 -5.95
C PRO A 83 6.81 -8.23 -6.62
N PHE A 84 7.04 -9.30 -5.85
CA PHE A 84 7.08 -10.69 -6.31
C PHE A 84 5.91 -11.55 -5.81
N GLY A 85 4.85 -10.93 -5.33
CA GLY A 85 3.67 -11.60 -4.82
C GLY A 85 2.76 -12.15 -5.91
N VAL A 86 1.44 -11.98 -5.77
CA VAL A 86 0.46 -12.49 -6.74
C VAL A 86 0.63 -11.82 -8.10
N LYS A 87 0.65 -12.62 -9.19
CA LYS A 87 0.87 -12.18 -10.57
C LYS A 87 -0.03 -11.04 -11.05
N SER A 88 -1.24 -10.92 -10.50
CA SER A 88 -2.20 -9.89 -10.91
C SER A 88 -1.99 -8.52 -10.25
N SER A 89 -1.17 -8.44 -9.21
CA SER A 89 -0.99 -7.25 -8.38
C SER A 89 0.47 -6.85 -8.15
N SER A 90 1.43 -7.72 -8.47
CA SER A 90 2.84 -7.54 -8.13
C SER A 90 3.66 -7.09 -9.32
N ALA A 91 4.45 -6.03 -9.15
CA ALA A 91 5.14 -5.30 -10.20
C ALA A 91 6.00 -6.19 -11.11
N MET A 92 6.77 -7.11 -10.52
CA MET A 92 7.73 -7.94 -11.26
C MET A 92 7.08 -9.03 -12.12
N HIS A 93 5.77 -9.19 -12.05
CA HIS A 93 5.00 -10.10 -12.91
C HIS A 93 4.30 -9.41 -14.09
N PHE A 94 4.38 -8.09 -14.18
CA PHE A 94 3.77 -7.36 -15.30
C PHE A 94 4.71 -7.32 -16.49
N ARG A 95 4.35 -8.00 -17.58
CA ARG A 95 5.15 -8.08 -18.82
C ARG A 95 5.45 -6.71 -19.45
N ASN A 96 4.56 -5.74 -19.23
CA ASN A 96 4.66 -4.40 -19.81
C ASN A 96 5.23 -3.39 -18.80
N MET A 97 5.73 -3.84 -17.66
CA MET A 97 6.41 -2.96 -16.73
C MET A 97 7.73 -2.49 -17.35
N ASP A 98 7.91 -1.20 -17.32
CA ASP A 98 9.17 -0.57 -17.72
C ASP A 98 10.18 -0.73 -16.57
N HIS A 99 11.10 -1.68 -16.71
CA HIS A 99 12.09 -2.01 -15.67
C HIS A 99 13.05 -0.86 -15.38
N ASP A 100 13.27 0.07 -16.33
CA ASP A 100 14.10 1.26 -16.11
C ASP A 100 13.47 2.23 -15.07
N LEU A 101 12.18 2.02 -14.74
CA LEU A 101 11.53 2.80 -13.70
C LEU A 101 11.78 2.29 -12.28
N ILE A 102 12.38 1.10 -12.10
CA ILE A 102 12.63 0.52 -10.77
C ILE A 102 13.55 1.41 -9.94
N GLU A 103 14.62 1.92 -10.54
CA GLU A 103 15.56 2.83 -9.88
C GLU A 103 14.94 4.17 -9.45
N ARG A 104 13.75 4.49 -9.97
CA ARG A 104 13.01 5.70 -9.63
C ARG A 104 12.05 5.53 -8.47
N PHE A 105 11.90 4.33 -7.94
CA PHE A 105 11.21 4.12 -6.69
C PHE A 105 12.03 4.67 -5.52
N ASP A 106 11.36 5.08 -4.47
CA ASP A 106 12.00 5.62 -3.27
C ASP A 106 12.27 4.54 -2.22
N PHE A 107 11.55 3.43 -2.29
CA PHE A 107 11.67 2.26 -1.40
C PHE A 107 11.07 1.02 -2.08
N VAL A 108 11.26 -0.14 -1.45
CA VAL A 108 10.61 -1.42 -1.82
C VAL A 108 9.94 -2.03 -0.60
N GLU A 109 8.70 -2.50 -0.70
CA GLU A 109 8.14 -3.37 0.32
C GLU A 109 8.83 -4.74 0.21
N ALA A 110 9.90 -4.90 0.98
CA ALA A 110 10.76 -6.09 0.95
C ALA A 110 10.24 -7.23 1.83
N PHE A 111 9.38 -6.92 2.79
CA PHE A 111 8.73 -7.92 3.62
C PHE A 111 7.21 -7.67 3.66
N ASN A 112 6.44 -8.67 3.28
CA ASN A 112 4.98 -8.66 3.38
C ASN A 112 4.51 -9.97 4.01
N THR A 113 3.68 -9.87 5.07
CA THR A 113 3.25 -11.05 5.82
C THR A 113 2.36 -12.00 5.04
N CYS A 114 1.71 -11.52 3.96
CA CYS A 114 0.86 -12.31 3.07
C CYS A 114 1.63 -13.06 1.99
N GLU A 115 2.91 -12.76 1.81
CA GLU A 115 3.72 -13.35 0.75
C GLU A 115 4.57 -14.51 1.26
N SER A 116 5.09 -15.33 0.35
CA SER A 116 6.00 -16.40 0.68
C SER A 116 7.38 -15.85 1.10
N GLU A 117 8.15 -16.65 1.86
CA GLU A 117 9.53 -16.31 2.17
C GLU A 117 10.37 -16.05 0.92
N GLU A 118 10.14 -16.83 -0.15
CA GLU A 118 10.82 -16.65 -1.43
C GLU A 118 10.45 -15.32 -2.09
N SER A 119 9.18 -14.91 -2.07
CA SER A 119 8.75 -13.61 -2.58
C SER A 119 9.39 -12.45 -1.81
N ASN A 120 9.46 -12.57 -0.49
CA ASN A 120 10.11 -11.60 0.40
C ASN A 120 11.63 -11.56 0.16
N ARG A 121 12.28 -12.70 0.00
CA ARG A 121 13.71 -12.79 -0.33
C ARG A 121 14.03 -12.06 -1.64
N LEU A 122 13.27 -12.35 -2.70
CA LEU A 122 13.43 -11.68 -4.01
C LEU A 122 13.17 -10.18 -3.92
N ALA A 123 12.22 -9.73 -3.10
CA ALA A 123 11.96 -8.30 -2.88
C ALA A 123 13.11 -7.60 -2.16
N GLY A 124 13.72 -8.29 -1.19
CA GLY A 124 14.94 -7.81 -0.52
C GLY A 124 16.13 -7.70 -1.47
N GLU A 125 16.32 -8.69 -2.36
CA GLU A 125 17.37 -8.65 -3.39
C GLU A 125 17.14 -7.52 -4.40
N LEU A 126 15.89 -7.26 -4.77
CA LEU A 126 15.54 -6.12 -5.62
C LEU A 126 15.94 -4.80 -4.95
N ALA A 127 15.57 -4.62 -3.68
CA ALA A 127 15.93 -3.43 -2.92
C ALA A 127 17.45 -3.24 -2.82
N ALA A 128 18.19 -4.32 -2.53
CA ALA A 128 19.65 -4.30 -2.45
C ALA A 128 20.29 -3.93 -3.79
N ARG A 129 19.81 -4.52 -4.88
CA ARG A 129 20.32 -4.25 -6.26
C ARG A 129 20.25 -2.77 -6.63
N TYR A 130 19.15 -2.11 -6.25
CA TYR A 130 18.92 -0.70 -6.59
C TYR A 130 19.25 0.25 -5.44
N ASN A 131 19.84 -0.26 -4.34
CA ASN A 131 20.16 0.52 -3.15
C ASN A 131 18.95 1.33 -2.63
N LEU A 132 17.79 0.68 -2.55
CA LEU A 132 16.54 1.27 -2.10
C LEU A 132 16.26 0.90 -0.64
N PRO A 133 15.72 1.82 0.18
CA PRO A 133 15.20 1.50 1.51
C PRO A 133 14.14 0.40 1.47
N VAL A 134 14.05 -0.40 2.53
CA VAL A 134 13.13 -1.53 2.64
C VAL A 134 11.97 -1.22 3.59
N PHE A 135 10.76 -1.56 3.19
CA PHE A 135 9.58 -1.47 4.05
C PHE A 135 9.05 -2.87 4.38
N GLY A 136 8.46 -2.98 5.59
CA GLY A 136 7.67 -4.13 6.00
C GLY A 136 6.19 -3.76 6.08
N GLY A 137 5.34 -4.57 5.44
CA GLY A 137 3.89 -4.40 5.41
C GLY A 137 3.16 -5.64 5.92
N SER A 138 2.09 -5.43 6.69
CA SER A 138 1.22 -6.53 7.11
C SER A 138 0.20 -6.92 6.05
N ASP A 139 -0.11 -6.04 5.08
CA ASP A 139 -1.17 -6.22 4.09
C ASP A 139 -2.49 -6.69 4.77
N ALA A 140 -2.78 -6.05 5.92
CA ALA A 140 -3.85 -6.47 6.81
C ALA A 140 -5.21 -6.05 6.27
N HIS A 141 -6.07 -7.02 5.98
CA HIS A 141 -7.47 -6.84 5.63
C HIS A 141 -8.40 -7.17 6.80
N GLU A 142 -7.83 -7.65 7.91
CA GLU A 142 -8.50 -7.98 9.17
C GLU A 142 -7.65 -7.47 10.32
N GLU A 143 -8.28 -7.04 11.40
CA GLU A 143 -7.63 -6.38 12.54
C GLU A 143 -6.54 -7.22 13.22
N GLN A 144 -6.72 -8.53 13.29
CA GLN A 144 -5.79 -9.48 13.91
C GLN A 144 -4.42 -9.54 13.22
N TYR A 145 -4.31 -9.04 11.99
CA TYR A 145 -3.06 -9.04 11.22
C TYR A 145 -2.32 -7.71 11.28
N VAL A 146 -2.92 -6.70 11.89
CA VAL A 146 -2.26 -5.40 12.05
C VAL A 146 -1.07 -5.55 13.00
N GLY A 147 0.10 -5.06 12.56
CA GLY A 147 1.33 -5.12 13.37
C GLY A 147 2.16 -6.40 13.24
N MET A 148 1.74 -7.38 12.41
CA MET A 148 2.55 -8.58 12.15
C MET A 148 3.85 -8.31 11.37
N SER A 149 3.99 -7.12 10.81
CA SER A 149 5.22 -6.63 10.19
C SER A 149 5.46 -5.19 10.59
N ALA A 150 6.73 -4.81 10.63
CA ALA A 150 7.15 -3.46 10.95
C ALA A 150 8.33 -3.01 10.07
N THR A 151 8.39 -1.72 9.85
CA THR A 151 9.57 -1.02 9.33
C THR A 151 10.26 -0.35 10.51
N ILE A 152 11.53 -0.67 10.72
CA ILE A 152 12.38 -0.06 11.76
C ILE A 152 13.18 1.04 11.08
N ILE A 153 13.11 2.26 11.63
CA ILE A 153 13.75 3.44 11.06
C ILE A 153 14.59 4.11 12.12
N ASP A 154 15.85 4.38 11.82
CA ASP A 154 16.75 5.13 12.71
C ASP A 154 16.44 6.65 12.66
N ALA A 155 15.21 6.98 12.98
CA ALA A 155 14.71 8.36 13.06
C ALA A 155 13.37 8.40 13.80
N GLU A 156 13.07 9.51 14.46
CA GLU A 156 11.76 9.75 15.04
C GLU A 156 10.76 10.12 13.94
N ILE A 157 9.68 9.34 13.82
CA ILE A 157 8.64 9.51 12.79
C ILE A 157 7.31 9.89 13.45
N LYS A 158 6.94 11.16 13.36
CA LYS A 158 5.68 11.71 13.87
C LYS A 158 4.72 12.15 12.75
N SER A 159 5.17 12.12 11.51
CA SER A 159 4.41 12.63 10.37
C SER A 159 4.84 11.94 9.06
N ASN A 160 4.02 12.06 8.00
CA ASN A 160 4.44 11.66 6.67
C ASN A 160 5.69 12.41 6.20
N ASN A 161 5.79 13.68 6.56
CA ASN A 161 6.97 14.48 6.20
C ASN A 161 8.25 13.94 6.84
N ASP A 162 8.18 13.44 8.08
CA ASP A 162 9.33 12.80 8.73
C ASP A 162 9.73 11.52 8.01
N LEU A 163 8.74 10.67 7.70
CA LEU A 163 8.97 9.45 6.95
C LEU A 163 9.60 9.73 5.57
N ILE A 164 9.05 10.69 4.82
CA ILE A 164 9.58 11.09 3.50
C ILE A 164 11.03 11.57 3.63
N ARG A 165 11.37 12.36 4.65
CA ARG A 165 12.75 12.80 4.89
C ARG A 165 13.68 11.63 5.22
N ALA A 166 13.26 10.72 6.09
CA ALA A 166 14.05 9.54 6.48
C ALA A 166 14.35 8.65 5.29
N VAL A 167 13.33 8.37 4.45
CA VAL A 167 13.48 7.56 3.23
C VAL A 167 14.43 8.22 2.23
N LYS A 168 14.25 9.51 1.95
CA LYS A 168 15.14 10.25 1.04
C LYS A 168 16.59 10.35 1.54
N ALA A 169 16.77 10.43 2.85
CA ALA A 169 18.08 10.42 3.49
C ALA A 169 18.68 9.02 3.62
N LYS A 170 17.94 7.97 3.21
CA LYS A 170 18.32 6.56 3.39
C LYS A 170 18.80 6.27 4.82
N LYS A 171 18.11 6.83 5.83
CA LYS A 171 18.35 6.52 7.24
C LYS A 171 18.23 5.02 7.45
N GLY A 172 18.96 4.44 8.41
CA GLY A 172 18.94 3.00 8.67
C GLY A 172 17.52 2.47 8.72
N ILE A 173 17.05 1.89 7.62
CA ILE A 173 15.69 1.40 7.43
C ILE A 173 15.74 -0.10 7.18
N THR A 174 15.11 -0.87 8.07
CA THR A 174 15.02 -2.31 7.97
C THR A 174 13.57 -2.77 8.10
N ALA A 175 13.25 -3.93 7.54
CA ALA A 175 11.94 -4.56 7.62
C ALA A 175 12.02 -5.82 8.48
N THR A 176 10.98 -6.08 9.26
CA THR A 176 10.84 -7.28 10.08
C THR A 176 9.39 -7.74 10.12
N GLY A 177 9.16 -9.00 10.46
CA GLY A 177 7.81 -9.53 10.63
C GLY A 177 7.76 -11.06 10.63
N THR A 178 6.54 -11.57 10.64
CA THR A 178 6.26 -13.02 10.57
C THR A 178 5.32 -13.29 9.38
N VAL A 179 5.69 -14.23 8.54
CA VAL A 179 4.85 -14.70 7.45
C VAL A 179 3.61 -15.41 8.02
N ARG A 180 2.44 -15.17 7.47
CA ARG A 180 1.20 -15.83 7.91
C ARG A 180 1.18 -17.28 7.43
N GLU A 181 0.75 -18.19 8.30
CA GLU A 181 0.59 -19.60 7.99
C GLU A 181 -0.45 -19.84 6.89
N SER A 182 -1.55 -19.09 6.91
CA SER A 182 -2.58 -19.15 5.86
C SER A 182 -2.99 -17.77 5.41
N THR A 183 -2.94 -17.53 4.11
CA THR A 183 -3.36 -16.27 3.51
C THR A 183 -4.50 -16.51 2.52
N LEU A 184 -5.33 -15.49 2.28
CA LEU A 184 -6.29 -15.53 1.18
C LEU A 184 -5.59 -15.81 -0.16
N LYS A 185 -4.35 -15.38 -0.31
CA LYS A 185 -3.50 -15.62 -1.48
C LYS A 185 -3.10 -17.10 -1.61
N SER A 186 -2.82 -17.81 -0.52
CA SER A 186 -2.54 -19.25 -0.54
C SER A 186 -3.79 -20.07 -0.85
N LYS A 187 -4.93 -19.69 -0.29
CA LYS A 187 -6.24 -20.32 -0.58
C LYS A 187 -6.73 -20.07 -2.00
N SER A 188 -6.34 -18.96 -2.63
CA SER A 188 -6.78 -18.62 -4.00
C SER A 188 -6.09 -19.43 -5.09
N LYS A 189 -5.00 -20.16 -4.80
CA LYS A 189 -4.37 -21.06 -5.78
C LYS A 189 -5.29 -22.20 -6.19
N ASP A 190 -6.22 -22.60 -5.31
CA ASP A 190 -7.13 -23.75 -5.55
C ASP A 190 -8.47 -23.35 -6.17
N HIS A 191 -8.79 -22.06 -6.29
CA HIS A 191 -10.09 -21.58 -6.77
C HIS A 191 -9.97 -20.58 -7.94
N TRP A 192 -9.55 -21.06 -9.12
CA TRP A 192 -9.51 -20.25 -10.35
C TRP A 192 -10.85 -19.55 -10.68
N ILE A 193 -11.98 -20.17 -10.30
CA ILE A 193 -13.33 -19.59 -10.45
C ILE A 193 -13.47 -18.34 -9.59
N GLY A 194 -13.03 -18.36 -8.32
CA GLY A 194 -13.07 -17.21 -7.42
C GLY A 194 -12.20 -16.06 -7.92
N ILE A 195 -11.02 -16.38 -8.45
CA ILE A 195 -10.11 -15.39 -9.04
C ILE A 195 -10.73 -14.73 -10.28
N THR A 196 -11.39 -15.53 -11.13
CA THR A 196 -12.04 -15.02 -12.34
C THR A 196 -13.25 -14.16 -11.97
N ALA A 197 -14.08 -14.61 -11.03
CA ALA A 197 -15.22 -13.85 -10.50
C ALA A 197 -14.77 -12.51 -9.87
N PHE A 198 -13.68 -12.52 -9.08
CA PHE A 198 -13.09 -11.31 -8.50
C PHE A 198 -12.55 -10.35 -9.58
N LYS A 199 -11.90 -10.88 -10.63
CA LYS A 199 -11.42 -10.07 -11.77
C LYS A 199 -12.58 -9.43 -12.54
N VAL A 200 -13.65 -10.19 -12.80
CA VAL A 200 -14.86 -9.69 -13.48
C VAL A 200 -15.57 -8.64 -12.60
N TYR A 201 -15.70 -8.91 -11.30
CA TYR A 201 -16.25 -7.96 -10.35
C TYR A 201 -15.45 -6.66 -10.33
N ASN A 202 -14.13 -6.72 -10.18
CA ASN A 202 -13.28 -5.52 -10.11
C ASN A 202 -13.18 -4.77 -11.45
N ARG A 203 -13.26 -5.45 -12.59
CA ARG A 203 -13.15 -4.80 -13.92
C ARG A 203 -14.44 -4.13 -14.40
N GLY A 204 -15.59 -4.64 -14.02
CA GLY A 204 -16.88 -4.18 -14.56
C GLY A 204 -17.91 -3.84 -13.49
N LEU A 205 -18.32 -4.83 -12.71
CA LEU A 205 -19.42 -4.70 -11.75
C LEU A 205 -19.10 -3.76 -10.58
N ALA A 206 -17.85 -3.65 -10.14
CA ALA A 206 -17.46 -2.73 -9.09
C ALA A 206 -17.73 -1.26 -9.46
N LYS A 207 -17.66 -0.90 -10.74
CA LYS A 207 -18.02 0.46 -11.20
C LYS A 207 -19.52 0.72 -11.11
N LEU A 208 -20.34 -0.27 -11.47
CA LEU A 208 -21.80 -0.20 -11.37
C LEU A 208 -22.26 -0.16 -9.90
N PHE A 209 -21.64 -0.96 -9.03
CA PHE A 209 -21.95 -0.99 -7.60
C PHE A 209 -21.35 0.19 -6.83
N ALA A 210 -20.26 0.82 -7.30
CA ALA A 210 -19.69 2.04 -6.71
C ALA A 210 -20.69 3.21 -6.75
N LEU A 211 -21.49 3.32 -7.82
CA LEU A 211 -22.58 4.27 -7.89
C LEU A 211 -23.67 3.98 -6.84
N LYS A 212 -24.02 2.70 -6.62
CA LYS A 212 -25.00 2.28 -5.63
C LYS A 212 -24.52 2.44 -4.18
N ARG A 213 -23.23 2.16 -3.91
CA ARG A 213 -22.59 2.37 -2.60
C ARG A 213 -22.54 3.85 -2.20
N LYS A 214 -22.40 4.78 -3.16
CA LYS A 214 -22.43 6.21 -2.89
C LYS A 214 -23.75 6.66 -2.26
N TYR A 215 -24.87 5.97 -2.55
CA TYR A 215 -26.18 6.22 -1.95
C TYR A 215 -26.39 5.51 -0.61
N HIS A 216 -25.77 4.33 -0.37
CA HIS A 216 -25.95 3.58 0.87
C HIS A 216 -25.07 4.03 2.04
N HIS A 217 -23.88 4.58 1.78
CA HIS A 217 -22.97 5.05 2.84
C HIS A 217 -23.41 6.32 3.57
N LEU A 218 -24.46 6.98 3.09
CA LEU A 218 -25.09 8.12 3.80
C LEU A 218 -26.05 7.67 4.91
N GLN A 219 -26.36 6.38 5.06
CA GLN A 219 -27.41 5.88 5.96
C GLN A 219 -26.97 4.82 6.97
N MET A 220 -25.69 4.45 7.04
CA MET A 220 -25.27 3.48 8.07
C MET A 220 -24.73 4.22 9.30
N PRO A 221 -25.45 4.15 10.46
CA PRO A 221 -24.84 4.54 11.72
C PRO A 221 -23.77 3.52 12.09
N PHE A 222 -22.56 4.00 12.38
CA PHE A 222 -21.53 3.17 12.99
C PHE A 222 -22.09 2.60 14.31
N ARG A 223 -22.34 1.30 14.37
CA ARG A 223 -22.43 0.59 15.65
C ARG A 223 -21.00 0.26 16.06
N VAL A 224 -20.65 0.79 17.23
CA VAL A 224 -19.45 0.44 17.99
C VAL A 224 -19.58 -1.00 18.47
#